data_af8fc78c931aac48ecd5c268ea58d5b7
#
_entry.id   af8fc78c931aac48ecd5c268ea58d5b7
#
_cell.length_a   1.000
_cell.length_b   1.000
_cell.length_c   1.000
_cell.angle_alpha   90.00
_cell.angle_beta   90.00
_cell.angle_gamma   90.00
#
_symmetry.space_group_name_H-M   'P 1'
#
loop_
_entity.id
_entity.type
_entity.pdbx_description
1 polymer ?
#
loop_
_entity_poly.entity_id
_entity_poly.type
_entity_poly.pdbx_seq_one_letter_code
_entity_poly.pdbx_strand_id
1 'polypeptide(L)'
;MEADPISVILVKSDSKGDRLLFRYPHTTDIRSESSQQNRKKNTYCFNTTEDVLHSPAPQTFNIDKGHLTGFTDEVLSTLFAVKQELCEMKFELKVNDVRFVGHPTLLQSSSRKGSSDSKQGNPSCVLINIVFALQAVANHSIVKCYYDLSRRLGVALRHEEKRCGYVTDEMKKMIMAHDEVSVRHEEEGCKVDNNKTSPFEIILKRCSLACALRTVYDDLISSGLVRLRINRWIQLTFCLPQKVHQFNKKGFMIEPETIDRCLQSLRPYHGLLLLIEPGQLLESLPLDSSPALLRLLKMYSPLKSLQTLSADADLTLAQVFNLTGHLVYWGNAIIIYPLCESNVYVLSPDAPTNTNSPLVEKFSEHFPGESLLQVMSEFSLPVSLRYKLSPVSQPQQATRLLQTVVWLLQNRLLLQLHTYTYFMPTENGLSQTQDNNQGRTISLRESSLLSTPEDTLSVSVTREASETDASSTLSDEGVVPSMTTVQTNNWLDRSTESIIHEDLLTDFTEEERAAILKLPAASNADDLKLLVRLVQQGYLHGTHHLEEIMYLENVRRSQLLQLLDKFREVLITCEMEDPAISMFYLHSS
;
A
#
# COMPACT_ATOMS: atom_id res chain seq x y z
N MET A 1 10.81 15.14 -3.22
CA MET A 1 9.64 14.35 -2.82
C MET A 1 9.72 14.14 -1.31
N GLU A 2 8.60 14.13 -0.60
CA GLU A 2 8.57 14.11 0.87
C GLU A 2 9.28 12.90 1.51
N ALA A 3 9.36 11.79 0.79
CA ALA A 3 9.95 10.56 1.27
C ALA A 3 11.47 10.47 1.07
N ASP A 4 12.06 11.35 0.26
CA ASP A 4 13.49 11.28 -0.04
C ASP A 4 14.31 11.92 1.08
N PRO A 5 15.43 11.30 1.50
CA PRO A 5 16.29 11.90 2.49
C PRO A 5 17.09 13.05 1.84
N ILE A 6 17.19 14.17 2.53
CA ILE A 6 18.01 15.32 2.10
C ILE A 6 19.47 15.03 2.36
N SER A 7 19.78 14.41 3.51
CA SER A 7 21.14 14.07 3.89
C SER A 7 21.17 12.95 4.92
N VAL A 8 22.27 12.18 4.95
CA VAL A 8 22.62 11.26 6.03
C VAL A 8 23.85 11.80 6.75
N ILE A 9 23.80 11.82 8.08
CA ILE A 9 24.80 12.46 8.93
C ILE A 9 25.18 11.48 10.05
N LEU A 10 26.50 11.36 10.30
CA LEU A 10 27.04 10.57 11.39
C LEU A 10 27.79 11.47 12.36
N VAL A 11 27.32 11.51 13.61
CA VAL A 11 27.94 12.26 14.71
C VAL A 11 28.42 11.30 15.79
N LYS A 12 29.56 11.63 16.37
CA LYS A 12 30.15 10.95 17.52
C LYS A 12 30.15 11.89 18.71
N SER A 13 29.80 11.38 19.88
CA SER A 13 29.90 12.07 21.18
C SER A 13 30.70 11.20 22.16
N ASP A 14 31.77 11.77 22.71
CA ASP A 14 32.57 11.11 23.74
C ASP A 14 33.11 12.13 24.78
N SER A 15 33.93 11.67 25.70
CA SER A 15 34.56 12.53 26.72
C SER A 15 35.49 13.64 26.15
N LYS A 16 35.88 13.55 24.88
CA LYS A 16 36.69 14.54 24.17
C LYS A 16 35.89 15.58 23.43
N GLY A 17 34.55 15.44 23.43
CA GLY A 17 33.61 16.35 22.78
C GLY A 17 32.81 15.70 21.65
N ASP A 18 32.01 16.54 21.00
CA ASP A 18 31.10 16.14 19.93
C ASP A 18 31.75 16.47 18.58
N ARG A 19 31.73 15.51 17.66
CA ARG A 19 32.34 15.66 16.34
C ARG A 19 31.45 15.07 15.25
N LEU A 20 31.26 15.86 14.18
CA LEU A 20 30.67 15.35 12.95
C LEU A 20 31.73 14.54 12.22
N LEU A 21 31.45 13.26 11.99
CA LEU A 21 32.35 12.35 11.33
C LEU A 21 32.15 12.29 9.83
N PHE A 22 30.88 12.26 9.40
CA PHE A 22 30.50 12.09 8.02
C PHE A 22 29.14 12.71 7.72
N ARG A 23 28.99 13.31 6.55
CA ARG A 23 27.70 13.69 5.95
C ARG A 23 27.70 13.42 4.45
N TYR A 24 26.56 13.05 3.94
CA TYR A 24 26.36 12.83 2.51
C TYR A 24 24.95 13.24 2.10
N PRO A 25 24.72 13.96 0.99
CA PRO A 25 25.74 14.58 0.14
C PRO A 25 26.50 15.70 0.86
N HIS A 26 27.75 15.89 0.45
CA HIS A 26 28.63 16.93 0.98
C HIS A 26 28.79 18.04 -0.07
N THR A 27 27.73 18.69 -0.46
CA THR A 27 27.83 19.90 -1.27
C THR A 27 28.52 20.95 -0.44
N THR A 28 29.71 21.31 -0.87
CA THR A 28 30.34 22.55 -0.43
C THR A 28 29.44 23.67 -0.91
N ASP A 29 28.72 24.30 0.00
CA ASP A 29 28.07 25.58 -0.26
C ASP A 29 29.18 26.59 -0.56
N ILE A 30 29.69 26.57 -1.79
CA ILE A 30 30.23 27.77 -2.36
C ILE A 30 29.01 28.64 -2.67
N ARG A 31 28.34 29.16 -1.64
CA ARG A 31 27.72 30.45 -1.79
C ARG A 31 28.85 31.36 -2.19
N SER A 32 29.04 31.51 -3.50
CA SER A 32 29.70 32.69 -4.00
C SER A 32 28.96 33.85 -3.34
N GLU A 33 29.63 34.51 -2.40
CA GLU A 33 29.25 35.82 -1.84
C GLU A 33 29.05 36.87 -2.94
N SER A 34 29.21 36.49 -4.19
CA SER A 34 29.06 37.29 -5.41
C SER A 34 27.62 37.51 -5.86
N SER A 35 26.60 36.96 -5.20
CA SER A 35 25.19 37.30 -5.51
C SER A 35 24.50 38.16 -4.43
N GLN A 36 25.21 38.70 -3.46
CA GLN A 36 24.89 40.03 -2.99
C GLN A 36 25.19 40.99 -4.14
N GLN A 37 24.39 40.96 -5.18
CA GLN A 37 24.23 42.12 -6.01
C GLN A 37 23.99 43.26 -5.03
N ASN A 38 25.01 44.13 -4.93
CA ASN A 38 24.84 45.48 -4.44
C ASN A 38 23.70 46.11 -5.21
N ARG A 39 22.44 45.83 -4.79
CA ARG A 39 21.34 46.74 -5.01
C ARG A 39 21.84 47.98 -4.32
N LYS A 40 22.41 48.90 -5.12
CA LYS A 40 22.74 50.28 -4.70
C LYS A 40 21.52 50.75 -3.94
N LYS A 41 21.58 50.76 -2.59
CA LYS A 41 20.57 51.32 -1.75
C LYS A 41 20.31 52.67 -2.30
N ASN A 42 19.15 52.90 -2.90
CA ASN A 42 18.74 54.20 -3.33
C ASN A 42 18.70 55.04 -2.05
N THR A 43 19.64 55.96 -1.88
CA THR A 43 19.82 56.78 -0.69
C THR A 43 18.60 57.66 -0.42
N TYR A 44 17.64 57.72 -1.34
CA TYR A 44 16.43 58.52 -1.29
C TYR A 44 15.14 57.66 -1.09
N CYS A 45 15.28 56.37 -0.79
CA CYS A 45 14.12 55.55 -0.46
C CYS A 45 13.77 55.71 1.02
N PHE A 46 12.71 56.40 1.32
CA PHE A 46 12.12 56.42 2.66
C PHE A 46 11.46 55.06 2.93
N ASN A 47 12.08 54.27 3.79
CA ASN A 47 11.40 53.10 4.37
C ASN A 47 10.39 53.67 5.40
N THR A 48 9.13 53.63 5.08
CA THR A 48 8.07 53.91 6.07
C THR A 48 8.11 52.79 7.12
N THR A 49 7.93 53.16 8.38
CA THR A 49 7.93 52.20 9.51
C THR A 49 6.86 51.09 9.35
N GLU A 50 5.86 51.32 8.52
CA GLU A 50 4.84 50.32 8.17
C GLU A 50 5.36 49.18 7.30
N ASP A 51 6.31 49.46 6.37
CA ASP A 51 6.93 48.44 5.53
C ASP A 51 7.83 47.45 6.31
N VAL A 52 8.37 47.89 7.46
CA VAL A 52 9.18 47.07 8.35
C VAL A 52 8.32 46.11 9.18
N LEU A 53 7.09 46.55 9.54
CA LEU A 53 6.14 45.72 10.31
C LEU A 53 5.44 44.66 9.46
N HIS A 54 5.33 44.87 8.15
CA HIS A 54 4.68 43.96 7.23
C HIS A 54 5.68 43.18 6.32
N SER A 55 6.99 43.41 6.45
CA SER A 55 7.97 42.56 5.82
C SER A 55 7.90 41.19 6.46
N PRO A 56 7.49 40.12 5.76
CA PRO A 56 7.59 38.77 6.31
C PRO A 56 9.05 38.55 6.69
N ALA A 57 9.28 38.11 7.93
CA ALA A 57 10.62 37.74 8.38
C ALA A 57 11.28 36.89 7.28
N PRO A 58 12.55 37.16 6.90
CA PRO A 58 13.19 36.39 5.85
C PRO A 58 13.13 34.92 6.23
N GLN A 59 12.34 34.15 5.48
CA GLN A 59 12.23 32.70 5.68
C GLN A 59 13.60 32.13 5.33
N THR A 60 14.35 31.71 6.32
CA THR A 60 15.62 31.01 6.11
C THR A 60 15.28 29.60 5.66
N PHE A 61 15.34 29.38 4.36
CA PHE A 61 15.23 28.04 3.80
C PHE A 61 16.54 27.30 4.02
N ASN A 62 16.44 26.12 4.63
CA ASN A 62 17.58 25.24 4.87
C ASN A 62 17.68 24.13 3.81
N ILE A 63 16.80 24.17 2.81
CA ILE A 63 16.82 23.26 1.66
C ILE A 63 16.94 24.10 0.39
N ASP A 64 18.02 23.90 -0.37
CA ASP A 64 18.18 24.45 -1.72
C ASP A 64 18.41 23.30 -2.70
N LYS A 65 17.53 23.21 -3.71
CA LYS A 65 17.59 22.16 -4.76
C LYS A 65 17.72 20.72 -4.22
N GLY A 66 17.12 20.44 -3.06
CA GLY A 66 17.17 19.13 -2.41
C GLY A 66 18.44 18.89 -1.57
N HIS A 67 19.29 19.90 -1.38
CA HIS A 67 20.47 19.81 -0.54
C HIS A 67 20.30 20.59 0.76
N LEU A 68 20.93 20.08 1.83
CA LEU A 68 20.93 20.72 3.14
C LEU A 68 21.87 21.94 3.12
N THR A 69 21.31 23.13 3.38
CA THR A 69 22.03 24.40 3.39
C THR A 69 21.87 25.13 4.72
N GLY A 70 22.79 26.04 5.01
CA GLY A 70 22.71 26.89 6.19
C GLY A 70 23.15 26.25 7.51
N PHE A 71 23.62 25.02 7.50
CA PHE A 71 24.20 24.35 8.66
C PHE A 71 25.70 24.09 8.48
N THR A 72 26.50 24.64 9.38
CA THR A 72 27.93 24.30 9.45
C THR A 72 28.15 22.95 10.13
N ASP A 73 29.27 22.30 9.89
CA ASP A 73 29.59 21.00 10.49
C ASP A 73 29.65 21.07 12.03
N GLU A 74 30.06 22.22 12.57
CA GLU A 74 30.07 22.48 14.01
C GLU A 74 28.68 22.57 14.59
N VAL A 75 27.76 23.28 13.92
CA VAL A 75 26.35 23.36 14.33
C VAL A 75 25.70 21.99 14.29
N LEU A 76 25.92 21.20 13.24
CA LEU A 76 25.36 19.85 13.15
C LEU A 76 25.93 18.91 14.23
N SER A 77 27.23 19.05 14.55
CA SER A 77 27.83 18.23 15.63
C SER A 77 27.20 18.50 17.00
N THR A 78 26.93 19.77 17.31
CA THR A 78 26.28 20.18 18.56
C THR A 78 24.79 19.85 18.61
N LEU A 79 24.07 20.02 17.50
CA LEU A 79 22.63 19.69 17.43
C LEU A 79 22.33 18.19 17.61
N PHE A 80 23.25 17.34 17.11
CA PHE A 80 23.04 15.89 17.14
C PHE A 80 23.82 15.19 18.25
N ALA A 81 24.52 15.96 19.08
CA ALA A 81 25.11 15.48 20.31
C ALA A 81 24.01 15.11 21.30
N VAL A 82 24.03 13.89 21.75
CA VAL A 82 23.01 13.36 22.66
C VAL A 82 23.65 12.93 23.97
N LYS A 83 23.02 13.28 25.09
CA LYS A 83 23.44 12.82 26.41
C LYS A 83 23.19 11.31 26.55
N GLN A 84 23.99 10.64 27.37
CA GLN A 84 23.89 9.21 27.61
C GLN A 84 22.48 8.76 28.06
N GLU A 85 21.77 9.61 28.79
CA GLU A 85 20.42 9.35 29.30
C GLU A 85 19.36 9.23 28.18
N LEU A 86 19.61 9.86 27.03
CA LEU A 86 18.73 9.86 25.86
C LEU A 86 19.12 8.81 24.81
N CYS A 87 20.10 7.95 25.12
CA CYS A 87 20.46 6.85 24.26
C CYS A 87 19.35 5.81 24.17
N GLU A 88 19.26 5.14 23.02
CA GLU A 88 18.24 4.15 22.70
C GLU A 88 16.81 4.73 22.63
N MET A 89 16.66 6.07 22.73
CA MET A 89 15.40 6.77 22.56
C MET A 89 15.29 7.33 21.14
N LYS A 90 14.06 7.61 20.71
CA LYS A 90 13.82 8.27 19.43
C LYS A 90 14.38 9.69 19.46
N PHE A 91 15.30 9.99 18.55
CA PHE A 91 15.77 11.35 18.32
C PHE A 91 14.98 11.95 17.16
N GLU A 92 14.29 13.05 17.41
CA GLU A 92 13.58 13.82 16.40
C GLU A 92 13.72 15.31 16.72
N LEU A 93 14.20 16.08 15.74
CA LEU A 93 14.38 17.52 15.86
C LEU A 93 13.87 18.21 14.59
N LYS A 94 13.01 19.18 14.73
CA LYS A 94 12.52 20.00 13.61
C LYS A 94 13.13 21.41 13.69
N VAL A 95 13.80 21.80 12.62
CA VAL A 95 14.40 23.14 12.49
C VAL A 95 13.97 23.71 11.14
N ASN A 96 13.15 24.74 11.18
CA ASN A 96 12.58 25.40 9.99
C ASN A 96 11.88 24.39 9.06
N ASP A 97 12.40 24.24 7.84
CA ASP A 97 11.89 23.37 6.78
C ASP A 97 12.52 21.95 6.78
N VAL A 98 13.41 21.66 7.75
CA VAL A 98 14.08 20.36 7.88
C VAL A 98 13.65 19.64 9.16
N ARG A 99 13.48 18.34 9.04
CA ARG A 99 13.27 17.43 10.16
C ARG A 99 14.40 16.41 10.22
N PHE A 100 15.04 16.32 11.36
CA PHE A 100 16.13 15.39 11.62
C PHE A 100 15.62 14.20 12.45
N VAL A 101 15.90 12.99 11.98
CA VAL A 101 15.45 11.75 12.61
C VAL A 101 16.61 10.80 12.81
N GLY A 102 16.76 10.26 14.01
CA GLY A 102 17.85 9.35 14.34
C GLY A 102 17.56 8.46 15.53
N HIS A 103 18.52 7.57 15.81
CA HIS A 103 18.50 6.69 16.98
C HIS A 103 19.89 6.67 17.63
N PRO A 104 20.14 7.50 18.64
CA PRO A 104 21.42 7.54 19.32
C PRO A 104 21.76 6.20 19.93
N THR A 105 22.92 5.64 19.60
CA THR A 105 23.34 4.31 20.00
C THR A 105 24.60 4.38 20.84
N LEU A 106 24.58 3.73 22.02
CA LEU A 106 25.72 3.61 22.91
C LEU A 106 26.63 2.46 22.45
N LEU A 107 27.89 2.78 22.14
CA LEU A 107 28.94 1.81 21.88
C LEU A 107 29.75 1.57 23.15
N GLN A 108 29.75 0.34 23.66
CA GLN A 108 30.64 -0.05 24.74
C GLN A 108 31.95 -0.56 24.12
N SER A 109 33.05 0.11 24.37
CA SER A 109 34.37 -0.38 23.99
C SER A 109 34.65 -1.66 24.80
N SER A 110 34.74 -2.80 24.09
CA SER A 110 35.26 -4.01 24.71
C SER A 110 36.77 -3.79 24.94
N SER A 111 37.16 -3.48 26.15
CA SER A 111 38.58 -3.56 26.53
C SER A 111 39.05 -4.98 26.21
N ARG A 112 39.87 -5.15 25.18
CA ARG A 112 40.54 -6.43 24.88
C ARG A 112 41.26 -6.87 26.16
N LYS A 113 40.82 -7.98 26.74
CA LYS A 113 41.52 -8.68 27.81
C LYS A 113 42.88 -9.10 27.25
N GLY A 114 43.93 -8.34 27.53
CA GLY A 114 45.26 -8.71 27.05
C GLY A 114 46.34 -7.65 27.24
N SER A 115 46.36 -6.95 28.37
CA SER A 115 47.60 -6.39 28.95
C SER A 115 47.36 -6.02 30.39
N SER A 116 48.07 -6.71 31.23
CA SER A 116 48.08 -6.59 32.69
C SER A 116 48.84 -5.40 33.21
N ASP A 117 48.64 -4.21 32.64
CA ASP A 117 49.16 -2.98 33.20
C ASP A 117 48.35 -1.80 32.67
N SER A 118 47.39 -1.38 33.44
CA SER A 118 47.10 0.05 33.64
C SER A 118 45.79 0.24 34.43
N LYS A 119 45.92 0.99 35.49
CA LYS A 119 45.00 1.88 36.20
C LYS A 119 43.53 1.87 35.72
N GLN A 120 42.61 1.59 36.64
CA GLN A 120 41.17 1.81 36.54
C GLN A 120 40.78 3.06 35.72
N GLY A 121 40.73 2.93 34.41
CA GLY A 121 40.08 3.89 33.52
C GLY A 121 38.65 3.41 33.28
N ASN A 122 37.68 4.22 33.65
CA ASN A 122 36.28 3.99 33.26
C ASN A 122 36.20 3.62 31.80
N PRO A 123 35.42 2.59 31.42
CA PRO A 123 35.25 2.24 30.00
C PRO A 123 34.80 3.50 29.25
N SER A 124 35.56 3.92 28.24
CA SER A 124 35.22 5.11 27.48
C SER A 124 33.93 4.80 26.71
N CYS A 125 32.82 5.35 27.18
CA CYS A 125 31.55 5.27 26.49
C CYS A 125 31.61 6.20 25.27
N VAL A 126 31.44 5.64 24.09
CA VAL A 126 31.32 6.38 22.84
C VAL A 126 29.89 6.29 22.36
N LEU A 127 29.29 7.41 22.06
CA LEU A 127 27.95 7.53 21.48
C LEU A 127 28.07 7.81 20.01
N ILE A 128 27.23 7.17 19.22
CA ILE A 128 27.04 7.49 17.80
C ILE A 128 25.59 7.82 17.54
N ASN A 129 25.37 8.77 16.64
CA ASN A 129 24.05 9.10 16.16
C ASN A 129 24.05 9.16 14.64
N ILE A 130 23.28 8.28 13.98
CA ILE A 130 23.07 8.31 12.54
C ILE A 130 21.74 9.03 12.32
N VAL A 131 21.83 10.22 11.74
CA VAL A 131 20.68 11.11 11.56
C VAL A 131 20.37 11.25 10.08
N PHE A 132 19.11 11.11 9.75
CA PHE A 132 18.56 11.40 8.42
C PHE A 132 17.88 12.76 8.45
N ALA A 133 18.22 13.63 7.51
CA ALA A 133 17.54 14.90 7.29
C ALA A 133 16.40 14.68 6.29
N LEU A 134 15.20 15.08 6.65
CA LEU A 134 13.96 14.97 5.86
C LEU A 134 13.33 16.35 5.70
N GLN A 135 12.41 16.49 4.79
CA GLN A 135 11.56 17.68 4.74
C GLN A 135 10.69 17.78 6.02
N ALA A 136 10.47 18.98 6.52
CA ALA A 136 9.69 19.20 7.74
C ALA A 136 8.23 18.75 7.63
N VAL A 137 7.69 18.70 6.41
CA VAL A 137 6.34 18.26 6.09
C VAL A 137 6.22 16.73 5.99
N ALA A 138 7.35 15.99 6.08
CA ALA A 138 7.35 14.54 5.99
C ALA A 138 6.35 13.90 6.98
N ASN A 139 5.55 12.98 6.48
CA ASN A 139 4.50 12.31 7.23
C ASN A 139 5.08 11.44 8.37
N HIS A 140 4.29 11.22 9.42
CA HIS A 140 4.68 10.40 10.59
C HIS A 140 5.11 8.98 10.19
N SER A 141 4.47 8.37 9.22
CA SER A 141 4.82 7.04 8.70
C SER A 141 6.24 7.01 8.11
N ILE A 142 6.62 8.05 7.34
CA ILE A 142 7.98 8.21 6.80
C ILE A 142 9.00 8.36 7.94
N VAL A 143 8.71 9.25 8.88
CA VAL A 143 9.57 9.49 10.05
C VAL A 143 9.82 8.21 10.84
N LYS A 144 8.78 7.39 11.04
CA LYS A 144 8.88 6.09 11.69
C LYS A 144 9.80 5.13 10.94
N CYS A 145 9.70 5.07 9.60
CA CYS A 145 10.56 4.24 8.77
C CYS A 145 12.05 4.64 8.93
N TYR A 146 12.37 5.94 8.87
CA TYR A 146 13.75 6.43 9.04
C TYR A 146 14.29 6.21 10.46
N TYR A 147 13.46 6.36 11.47
CA TYR A 147 13.82 6.00 12.84
C TYR A 147 14.16 4.50 12.96
N ASP A 148 13.34 3.62 12.40
CA ASP A 148 13.59 2.17 12.41
C ASP A 148 14.87 1.82 11.63
N LEU A 149 15.16 2.49 10.52
CA LEU A 149 16.40 2.31 9.77
C LEU A 149 17.61 2.72 10.61
N SER A 150 17.58 3.92 11.21
CA SER A 150 18.65 4.39 12.10
C SER A 150 18.89 3.42 13.26
N ARG A 151 17.83 2.92 13.88
CA ARG A 151 17.89 1.93 14.95
C ARG A 151 18.54 0.62 14.51
N ARG A 152 18.15 0.08 13.35
CA ARG A 152 18.73 -1.16 12.80
C ARG A 152 20.21 -1.00 12.49
N LEU A 153 20.60 0.14 11.90
CA LEU A 153 22.01 0.48 11.68
C LEU A 153 22.77 0.55 13.01
N GLY A 154 22.24 1.24 14.00
CA GLY A 154 22.83 1.33 15.35
C GLY A 154 23.06 -0.02 16.00
N VAL A 155 22.06 -0.92 15.96
CA VAL A 155 22.16 -2.28 16.49
C VAL A 155 23.25 -3.08 15.78
N ALA A 156 23.31 -3.03 14.46
CA ALA A 156 24.31 -3.74 13.66
C ALA A 156 25.73 -3.22 13.96
N LEU A 157 25.90 -1.90 14.01
CA LEU A 157 27.19 -1.28 14.35
C LEU A 157 27.64 -1.60 15.76
N ARG A 158 26.75 -1.59 16.75
CA ARG A 158 27.04 -1.99 18.14
C ARG A 158 27.49 -3.45 18.22
N HIS A 159 26.86 -4.34 17.46
CA HIS A 159 27.26 -5.74 17.38
C HIS A 159 28.70 -5.86 16.84
N GLU A 160 29.02 -5.17 15.73
CA GLU A 160 30.35 -5.20 15.13
C GLU A 160 31.41 -4.55 16.02
N GLU A 161 31.04 -3.51 16.76
CA GLU A 161 31.95 -2.90 17.73
C GLU A 161 32.32 -3.88 18.84
N LYS A 162 31.36 -4.61 19.40
CA LYS A 162 31.59 -5.63 20.42
C LYS A 162 32.43 -6.80 19.88
N ARG A 163 32.24 -7.18 18.62
CA ARG A 163 32.92 -8.32 18.02
C ARG A 163 34.39 -8.02 17.69
N CYS A 164 34.68 -6.90 17.06
CA CYS A 164 36.04 -6.62 16.54
C CYS A 164 36.50 -5.16 16.66
N GLY A 165 35.72 -4.26 17.26
CA GLY A 165 36.07 -2.83 17.34
C GLY A 165 35.98 -2.09 15.99
N TYR A 166 35.17 -2.60 15.08
CA TYR A 166 35.03 -2.09 13.72
C TYR A 166 34.70 -0.60 13.65
N VAL A 167 33.70 -0.15 14.42
CA VAL A 167 33.24 1.23 14.38
C VAL A 167 34.33 2.18 14.91
N THR A 168 35.01 1.79 15.99
CA THR A 168 36.14 2.57 16.53
C THR A 168 37.26 2.73 15.51
N ASP A 169 37.59 1.70 14.75
CA ASP A 169 38.66 1.78 13.73
C ASP A 169 38.21 2.61 12.52
N GLU A 170 36.98 2.50 12.07
CA GLU A 170 36.41 3.34 11.01
C GLU A 170 36.34 4.81 11.44
N MET A 171 35.93 5.11 12.67
CA MET A 171 35.90 6.47 13.21
C MET A 171 37.29 7.09 13.28
N LYS A 172 38.35 6.32 13.64
CA LYS A 172 39.75 6.80 13.62
C LYS A 172 40.15 7.21 12.21
N LYS A 173 39.83 6.42 11.18
CA LYS A 173 40.12 6.76 9.78
C LYS A 173 39.43 8.05 9.36
N MET A 174 38.16 8.26 9.78
CA MET A 174 37.40 9.49 9.50
C MET A 174 38.08 10.70 10.17
N ILE A 175 38.43 10.59 11.45
CA ILE A 175 39.10 11.66 12.20
C ILE A 175 40.44 12.01 11.55
N MET A 176 41.25 11.02 11.20
CA MET A 176 42.53 11.25 10.53
C MET A 176 42.36 11.97 9.20
N ALA A 177 41.30 11.66 8.43
CA ALA A 177 41.02 12.36 7.18
C ALA A 177 40.64 13.83 7.41
N HIS A 178 39.86 14.14 8.44
CA HIS A 178 39.55 15.51 8.82
C HIS A 178 40.81 16.28 9.25
N ASP A 179 41.66 15.67 10.10
CA ASP A 179 42.89 16.28 10.57
C ASP A 179 43.88 16.51 9.42
N GLU A 180 44.01 15.57 8.45
CA GLU A 180 44.83 15.69 7.26
C GLU A 180 44.41 16.89 6.39
N VAL A 181 43.10 17.10 6.20
CA VAL A 181 42.63 18.26 5.43
C VAL A 181 42.83 19.56 6.18
N SER A 182 42.62 19.57 7.51
CA SER A 182 42.84 20.76 8.33
C SER A 182 44.32 21.21 8.27
N VAL A 183 45.27 20.28 8.38
CA VAL A 183 46.73 20.58 8.27
C VAL A 183 47.08 21.12 6.87
N ARG A 184 46.53 20.52 5.80
CA ARG A 184 46.76 21.04 4.44
C ARG A 184 46.24 22.46 4.25
N HIS A 185 45.06 22.78 4.85
CA HIS A 185 44.52 24.14 4.80
C HIS A 185 45.39 25.15 5.56
N GLU A 186 46.05 24.74 6.63
CA GLU A 186 46.98 25.59 7.38
C GLU A 186 48.29 25.79 6.60
N GLU A 187 48.80 24.78 5.90
CA GLU A 187 50.04 24.84 5.13
C GLU A 187 49.87 25.63 3.81
N GLU A 188 48.69 25.55 3.17
CA GLU A 188 48.42 26.24 1.90
C GLU A 188 47.99 27.71 2.06
N GLY A 189 48.12 28.28 3.27
CA GLY A 189 47.71 29.62 3.65
C GLY A 189 47.81 30.65 2.54
N CYS A 190 46.67 31.12 2.03
CA CYS A 190 46.48 32.24 1.10
C CYS A 190 46.63 32.00 -0.42
N LYS A 191 46.62 30.79 -0.93
CA LYS A 191 46.36 30.63 -2.37
C LYS A 191 44.91 30.26 -2.60
N VAL A 192 44.18 31.16 -3.26
CA VAL A 192 42.80 30.98 -3.70
C VAL A 192 42.79 29.99 -4.86
N ASP A 193 42.96 28.70 -4.56
CA ASP A 193 42.73 27.66 -5.54
C ASP A 193 41.33 27.07 -5.29
N ASN A 194 40.48 27.14 -6.31
CA ASN A 194 39.09 26.70 -6.34
C ASN A 194 38.90 25.17 -6.18
N ASN A 195 39.92 24.41 -5.83
CA ASN A 195 39.87 22.95 -5.62
C ASN A 195 40.05 22.57 -4.13
N LYS A 196 39.20 23.11 -3.25
CA LYS A 196 39.16 22.64 -1.87
C LYS A 196 38.64 21.19 -1.82
N THR A 197 39.54 20.23 -1.68
CA THR A 197 39.20 18.83 -1.47
C THR A 197 38.44 18.70 -0.15
N SER A 198 37.18 18.27 -0.23
CA SER A 198 36.38 18.02 0.98
C SER A 198 36.95 16.83 1.76
N PRO A 199 37.03 16.88 3.11
CA PRO A 199 37.45 15.74 3.91
C PRO A 199 36.57 14.50 3.65
N PHE A 200 35.31 14.70 3.31
CA PHE A 200 34.35 13.64 3.04
C PHE A 200 34.67 12.82 1.78
N GLU A 201 35.31 13.41 0.77
CA GLU A 201 35.81 12.68 -0.41
C GLU A 201 36.93 11.71 -0.06
N ILE A 202 37.84 12.12 0.83
CA ILE A 202 38.93 11.28 1.33
C ILE A 202 38.36 10.15 2.18
N ILE A 203 37.39 10.46 3.03
CA ILE A 203 36.67 9.49 3.87
C ILE A 203 35.98 8.42 3.02
N LEU A 204 35.28 8.81 1.96
CA LEU A 204 34.63 7.86 1.04
C LEU A 204 35.60 6.89 0.37
N LYS A 205 36.85 7.31 0.14
CA LYS A 205 37.90 6.43 -0.45
C LYS A 205 38.50 5.45 0.55
N ARG A 206 38.53 5.79 1.85
CA ARG A 206 39.29 5.05 2.88
C ARG A 206 38.41 4.29 3.88
N CYS A 207 37.13 4.68 4.03
CA CYS A 207 36.26 4.23 5.08
C CYS A 207 35.10 3.41 4.52
N SER A 208 35.00 2.14 4.94
CA SER A 208 33.94 1.25 4.49
C SER A 208 32.58 1.63 5.07
N LEU A 209 32.52 2.17 6.29
CA LEU A 209 31.28 2.65 6.91
C LEU A 209 30.71 3.86 6.17
N ALA A 210 31.56 4.79 5.73
CA ALA A 210 31.13 5.95 4.95
C ALA A 210 30.55 5.52 3.58
N CYS A 211 31.20 4.56 2.91
CA CYS A 211 30.68 3.97 1.67
C CYS A 211 29.32 3.29 1.92
N ALA A 212 29.18 2.59 3.04
CA ALA A 212 27.92 1.96 3.43
C ALA A 212 26.79 2.99 3.63
N LEU A 213 27.04 4.10 4.33
CA LEU A 213 26.06 5.17 4.52
C LEU A 213 25.71 5.89 3.21
N ARG A 214 26.68 6.06 2.32
CA ARG A 214 26.41 6.56 0.97
C ARG A 214 25.48 5.62 0.20
N THR A 215 25.77 4.32 0.21
CA THR A 215 24.91 3.32 -0.46
C THR A 215 23.48 3.37 0.10
N VAL A 216 23.32 3.49 1.43
CA VAL A 216 21.99 3.65 2.06
C VAL A 216 21.27 4.87 1.50
N TYR A 217 21.96 6.01 1.38
CA TYR A 217 21.38 7.23 0.83
C TYR A 217 20.98 7.06 -0.65
N ASP A 218 21.88 6.54 -1.46
CA ASP A 218 21.67 6.34 -2.90
C ASP A 218 20.52 5.33 -3.17
N ASP A 219 20.45 4.24 -2.39
CA ASP A 219 19.38 3.23 -2.46
C ASP A 219 18.02 3.83 -2.06
N LEU A 220 17.97 4.65 -1.00
CA LEU A 220 16.73 5.30 -0.56
C LEU A 220 16.19 6.29 -1.60
N ILE A 221 17.06 7.02 -2.28
CA ILE A 221 16.65 7.96 -3.34
C ILE A 221 16.22 7.21 -4.60
N SER A 222 16.91 6.14 -4.97
CA SER A 222 16.64 5.42 -6.22
C SER A 222 15.42 4.51 -6.09
N SER A 223 15.54 3.41 -5.37
CA SER A 223 14.54 2.34 -5.31
C SER A 223 13.72 2.31 -4.02
N GLY A 224 14.23 2.92 -2.95
CA GLY A 224 13.67 2.76 -1.60
C GLY A 224 13.96 1.40 -0.95
N LEU A 225 14.74 0.54 -1.63
CA LEU A 225 15.13 -0.78 -1.14
C LEU A 225 16.62 -0.80 -0.81
N VAL A 226 16.95 -0.73 0.48
CA VAL A 226 18.34 -0.76 0.95
C VAL A 226 18.80 -2.20 1.13
N ARG A 227 19.91 -2.55 0.49
CA ARG A 227 20.59 -3.85 0.66
C ARG A 227 22.05 -3.61 1.00
N LEU A 228 22.36 -3.62 2.28
CA LEU A 228 23.66 -3.24 2.82
C LEU A 228 24.36 -4.44 3.44
N ARG A 229 25.69 -4.50 3.28
CA ARG A 229 26.57 -5.42 4.01
C ARG A 229 27.54 -4.63 4.88
N ILE A 230 27.31 -4.63 6.20
CA ILE A 230 28.19 -4.02 7.16
C ILE A 230 29.35 -4.98 7.44
N ASN A 231 30.57 -4.44 7.38
CA ASN A 231 31.80 -5.20 7.58
C ASN A 231 31.85 -6.53 6.79
N ARG A 232 31.30 -6.53 5.55
CA ARG A 232 31.28 -7.64 4.56
C ARG A 232 30.39 -8.83 4.91
N TRP A 233 29.86 -8.98 6.13
CA TRP A 233 29.09 -10.16 6.51
C TRP A 233 27.71 -9.88 7.11
N ILE A 234 27.49 -8.80 7.89
CA ILE A 234 26.15 -8.48 8.38
C ILE A 234 25.32 -7.93 7.22
N GLN A 235 24.37 -8.71 6.77
CA GLN A 235 23.42 -8.28 5.77
C GLN A 235 22.25 -7.55 6.46
N LEU A 236 22.07 -6.29 6.11
CA LEU A 236 20.93 -5.47 6.53
C LEU A 236 20.09 -5.16 5.30
N THR A 237 18.83 -5.54 5.37
CA THR A 237 17.83 -5.20 4.35
C THR A 237 16.76 -4.31 4.96
N PHE A 238 16.38 -3.28 4.24
CA PHE A 238 15.35 -2.34 4.65
C PHE A 238 14.56 -1.89 3.44
N CYS A 239 13.29 -1.61 3.63
CA CYS A 239 12.37 -1.15 2.61
C CYS A 239 11.69 0.13 3.08
N LEU A 240 11.64 1.13 2.21
CA LEU A 240 10.77 2.30 2.33
C LEU A 240 9.54 2.03 1.46
N PRO A 241 8.39 1.61 2.04
CA PRO A 241 7.28 1.02 1.27
C PRO A 241 6.77 1.93 0.17
N GLN A 242 6.58 3.21 0.47
CA GLN A 242 6.06 4.22 -0.44
C GLN A 242 6.94 4.33 -1.70
N LYS A 243 8.26 4.34 -1.49
CA LYS A 243 9.23 4.48 -2.56
C LYS A 243 9.32 3.23 -3.42
N VAL A 244 9.28 2.05 -2.82
CA VAL A 244 9.31 0.78 -3.55
C VAL A 244 8.08 0.62 -4.43
N HIS A 245 6.91 0.97 -3.94
CA HIS A 245 5.70 0.95 -4.75
C HIS A 245 5.73 1.96 -5.91
N GLN A 246 6.36 3.13 -5.70
CA GLN A 246 6.59 4.11 -6.77
C GLN A 246 7.63 3.64 -7.78
N PHE A 247 8.69 2.99 -7.32
CA PHE A 247 9.77 2.49 -8.18
C PHE A 247 9.27 1.38 -9.11
N ASN A 248 8.50 0.44 -8.57
CA ASN A 248 7.91 -0.65 -9.35
C ASN A 248 6.96 -0.13 -10.43
N LYS A 249 6.40 1.07 -10.27
CA LYS A 249 5.58 1.75 -11.28
C LYS A 249 5.88 3.25 -11.33
N LYS A 250 6.59 3.65 -12.37
CA LYS A 250 6.90 5.05 -12.64
C LYS A 250 5.60 5.85 -12.83
N GLY A 251 5.45 6.93 -12.07
CA GLY A 251 4.31 7.84 -12.17
C GLY A 251 3.25 7.69 -11.08
N PHE A 252 3.29 6.61 -10.28
CA PHE A 252 2.37 6.39 -9.18
C PHE A 252 2.92 6.98 -7.88
N MET A 253 2.18 7.90 -7.26
CA MET A 253 2.48 8.36 -5.90
C MET A 253 1.49 7.71 -4.94
N ILE A 254 1.97 6.82 -4.08
CA ILE A 254 1.17 6.27 -2.99
C ILE A 254 1.45 7.10 -1.75
N GLU A 255 0.42 7.62 -1.11
CA GLU A 255 0.57 8.32 0.15
C GLU A 255 1.11 7.38 1.23
N PRO A 256 1.98 7.85 2.13
CA PRO A 256 2.57 7.01 3.16
C PRO A 256 1.56 6.29 4.05
N GLU A 257 0.44 6.95 4.38
CA GLU A 257 -0.61 6.40 5.24
C GLU A 257 -1.50 5.37 4.55
N THR A 258 -1.50 5.37 3.24
CA THR A 258 -2.34 4.47 2.43
C THR A 258 -1.99 3.01 2.68
N ILE A 259 -0.69 2.69 2.73
CA ILE A 259 -0.23 1.32 2.98
C ILE A 259 -0.63 0.87 4.39
N ASP A 260 -0.45 1.74 5.40
CA ASP A 260 -0.82 1.42 6.78
C ASP A 260 -2.34 1.23 6.91
N ARG A 261 -3.16 2.06 6.25
CA ARG A 261 -4.63 1.91 6.20
C ARG A 261 -5.04 0.61 5.53
N CYS A 262 -4.45 0.27 4.39
CA CYS A 262 -4.73 -0.99 3.71
C CYS A 262 -4.42 -2.19 4.61
N LEU A 263 -3.28 -2.18 5.31
CA LEU A 263 -2.90 -3.28 6.20
C LEU A 263 -3.84 -3.41 7.41
N GLN A 264 -4.39 -2.31 7.91
CA GLN A 264 -5.39 -2.31 8.98
C GLN A 264 -6.76 -2.78 8.51
N SER A 265 -7.08 -2.60 7.24
CA SER A 265 -8.36 -2.99 6.62
C SER A 265 -8.37 -4.41 6.07
N LEU A 266 -7.29 -5.20 6.25
CA LEU A 266 -7.26 -6.60 5.81
C LEU A 266 -8.41 -7.42 6.42
N ARG A 267 -9.11 -8.16 5.56
CA ARG A 267 -10.22 -9.04 5.94
C ARG A 267 -9.98 -10.45 5.40
N PRO A 268 -10.60 -11.47 6.01
CA PRO A 268 -10.44 -12.87 5.59
C PRO A 268 -10.85 -13.16 4.15
N TYR A 269 -11.82 -12.42 3.62
CA TYR A 269 -12.32 -12.55 2.26
C TYR A 269 -11.45 -11.88 1.20
N HIS A 270 -10.47 -11.04 1.57
CA HIS A 270 -9.51 -10.48 0.62
C HIS A 270 -8.63 -11.56 0.01
N GLY A 271 -8.09 -11.29 -1.17
CA GLY A 271 -7.10 -12.08 -1.85
C GLY A 271 -5.76 -11.35 -1.95
N LEU A 272 -4.75 -12.08 -2.35
CA LEU A 272 -3.40 -11.58 -2.56
C LEU A 272 -3.05 -11.67 -4.05
N LEU A 273 -2.50 -10.61 -4.63
CA LEU A 273 -1.92 -10.62 -5.95
C LEU A 273 -0.42 -10.33 -5.86
N LEU A 274 0.42 -11.29 -6.23
CA LEU A 274 1.85 -11.09 -6.31
C LEU A 274 2.19 -10.25 -7.56
N LEU A 275 3.06 -9.26 -7.39
CA LEU A 275 3.56 -8.41 -8.48
C LEU A 275 4.76 -9.02 -9.19
N ILE A 276 5.35 -10.05 -8.58
CA ILE A 276 6.50 -10.81 -9.07
C ILE A 276 6.07 -12.27 -9.17
N GLU A 277 6.63 -12.98 -10.12
CA GLU A 277 6.36 -14.40 -10.27
C GLU A 277 6.76 -15.18 -9.00
N PRO A 278 5.91 -16.09 -8.49
CA PRO A 278 6.18 -16.82 -7.25
C PRO A 278 7.54 -17.54 -7.22
N GLY A 279 7.98 -18.08 -8.36
CA GLY A 279 9.29 -18.71 -8.51
C GLY A 279 10.46 -17.75 -8.27
N GLN A 280 10.42 -16.59 -8.92
CA GLN A 280 11.44 -15.55 -8.76
C GLN A 280 11.46 -14.99 -7.32
N LEU A 281 10.28 -14.85 -6.71
CA LEU A 281 10.19 -14.41 -5.32
C LEU A 281 10.84 -15.43 -4.38
N LEU A 282 10.58 -16.73 -4.56
CA LEU A 282 11.18 -17.79 -3.76
C LEU A 282 12.72 -17.83 -3.89
N GLU A 283 13.25 -17.62 -5.09
CA GLU A 283 14.71 -17.55 -5.33
C GLU A 283 15.35 -16.31 -4.70
N SER A 284 14.62 -15.21 -4.59
CA SER A 284 15.12 -13.96 -4.00
C SER A 284 15.16 -13.98 -2.47
N LEU A 285 14.48 -14.92 -1.83
CA LEU A 285 14.42 -15.03 -0.39
C LEU A 285 15.75 -15.54 0.19
N PRO A 286 16.17 -15.03 1.36
CA PRO A 286 17.34 -15.57 2.04
C PRO A 286 17.12 -17.01 2.52
N LEU A 287 18.22 -17.76 2.68
CA LEU A 287 18.17 -19.18 3.07
C LEU A 287 17.51 -19.43 4.44
N ASP A 288 17.52 -18.42 5.31
CA ASP A 288 16.91 -18.45 6.65
C ASP A 288 15.50 -17.83 6.68
N SER A 289 14.85 -17.72 5.50
CA SER A 289 13.49 -17.19 5.42
C SER A 289 12.48 -18.06 6.17
N SER A 290 11.41 -17.41 6.65
CA SER A 290 10.37 -18.07 7.43
C SER A 290 9.75 -19.26 6.68
N PRO A 291 9.70 -20.46 7.28
CA PRO A 291 9.03 -21.62 6.66
C PRO A 291 7.54 -21.36 6.38
N ALA A 292 6.89 -20.51 7.19
CA ALA A 292 5.51 -20.11 7.00
C ALA A 292 5.33 -19.30 5.70
N LEU A 293 6.26 -18.39 5.40
CA LEU A 293 6.26 -17.64 4.13
C LEU A 293 6.42 -18.58 2.93
N LEU A 294 7.34 -19.55 3.02
CA LEU A 294 7.56 -20.53 1.96
C LEU A 294 6.31 -21.38 1.71
N ARG A 295 5.60 -21.79 2.77
CA ARG A 295 4.32 -22.54 2.64
C ARG A 295 3.24 -21.68 1.99
N LEU A 296 3.09 -20.43 2.42
CA LEU A 296 2.13 -19.49 1.85
C LEU A 296 2.36 -19.30 0.34
N LEU A 297 3.61 -19.06 -0.07
CA LEU A 297 3.97 -18.86 -1.49
C LEU A 297 3.77 -20.11 -2.35
N LYS A 298 3.98 -21.31 -1.80
CA LYS A 298 3.72 -22.57 -2.51
C LYS A 298 2.23 -22.84 -2.75
N MET A 299 1.35 -22.42 -1.80
CA MET A 299 -0.10 -22.60 -1.89
C MET A 299 -0.81 -21.41 -2.54
N TYR A 300 -0.03 -20.37 -2.88
CA TYR A 300 -0.55 -19.14 -3.45
C TYR A 300 -1.34 -19.35 -4.74
N SER A 301 -2.47 -18.69 -4.83
CA SER A 301 -3.25 -18.51 -6.05
C SER A 301 -4.06 -17.22 -5.95
N PRO A 302 -4.17 -16.42 -7.02
CA PRO A 302 -4.99 -15.21 -7.02
C PRO A 302 -6.50 -15.49 -6.96
N LEU A 303 -6.89 -16.76 -7.05
CA LEU A 303 -8.28 -17.22 -6.95
C LEU A 303 -8.72 -17.49 -5.49
N LYS A 304 -7.77 -17.52 -4.56
CA LYS A 304 -8.02 -17.90 -3.16
C LYS A 304 -8.11 -16.68 -2.27
N SER A 305 -9.06 -16.73 -1.32
CA SER A 305 -9.10 -15.76 -0.23
C SER A 305 -8.00 -16.03 0.80
N LEU A 306 -7.68 -15.03 1.63
CA LEU A 306 -6.71 -15.19 2.72
C LEU A 306 -7.17 -16.27 3.72
N GLN A 307 -8.48 -16.45 3.90
CA GLN A 307 -9.03 -17.53 4.72
C GLN A 307 -8.75 -18.89 4.10
N THR A 308 -8.98 -19.06 2.79
CA THR A 308 -8.68 -20.30 2.07
C THR A 308 -7.18 -20.59 2.07
N LEU A 309 -6.35 -19.56 1.85
CA LEU A 309 -4.89 -19.70 1.92
C LEU A 309 -4.42 -20.10 3.33
N SER A 310 -5.08 -19.62 4.37
CA SER A 310 -4.81 -20.00 5.75
C SER A 310 -5.04 -21.51 5.98
N ALA A 311 -6.16 -22.01 5.49
CA ALA A 311 -6.48 -23.45 5.58
C ALA A 311 -5.50 -24.31 4.76
N ASP A 312 -5.23 -23.93 3.50
CA ASP A 312 -4.38 -24.70 2.59
C ASP A 312 -2.89 -24.73 3.01
N ALA A 313 -2.41 -23.61 3.60
CA ALA A 313 -1.02 -23.50 4.06
C ALA A 313 -0.80 -24.02 5.48
N ASP A 314 -1.86 -24.46 6.18
CA ASP A 314 -1.83 -24.85 7.59
C ASP A 314 -1.21 -23.74 8.46
N LEU A 315 -1.73 -22.53 8.33
CA LEU A 315 -1.32 -21.34 9.05
C LEU A 315 -2.54 -20.71 9.74
N THR A 316 -2.31 -20.04 10.86
CA THR A 316 -3.37 -19.24 11.45
C THR A 316 -3.67 -18.00 10.59
N LEU A 317 -4.90 -17.53 10.58
CA LEU A 317 -5.31 -16.34 9.82
C LEU A 317 -4.47 -15.10 10.19
N ALA A 318 -4.13 -14.94 11.48
CA ALA A 318 -3.25 -13.87 11.92
C ALA A 318 -1.83 -13.96 11.33
N GLN A 319 -1.29 -15.17 11.19
CA GLN A 319 -0.01 -15.38 10.50
C GLN A 319 -0.10 -15.03 9.02
N VAL A 320 -1.20 -15.42 8.35
CA VAL A 320 -1.42 -15.08 6.94
C VAL A 320 -1.53 -13.57 6.76
N PHE A 321 -2.25 -12.86 7.63
CA PHE A 321 -2.33 -11.39 7.59
C PHE A 321 -0.96 -10.73 7.77
N ASN A 322 -0.17 -11.21 8.74
CA ASN A 322 1.18 -10.68 8.96
C ASN A 322 2.11 -10.93 7.74
N LEU A 323 2.05 -12.12 7.14
CA LEU A 323 2.84 -12.45 5.96
C LEU A 323 2.38 -11.66 4.73
N THR A 324 1.08 -11.53 4.53
CA THR A 324 0.49 -10.70 3.48
C THR A 324 0.90 -9.24 3.65
N GLY A 325 0.77 -8.70 4.87
CA GLY A 325 1.22 -7.36 5.20
C GLY A 325 2.71 -7.16 4.92
N HIS A 326 3.54 -8.15 5.23
CA HIS A 326 4.95 -8.13 4.90
C HIS A 326 5.21 -8.06 3.40
N LEU A 327 4.52 -8.89 2.59
CA LEU A 327 4.66 -8.87 1.13
C LEU A 327 4.20 -7.54 0.53
N VAL A 328 3.10 -6.97 1.01
CA VAL A 328 2.61 -5.66 0.58
C VAL A 328 3.58 -4.56 0.99
N TYR A 329 4.08 -4.59 2.23
CA TYR A 329 5.04 -3.61 2.73
C TYR A 329 6.33 -3.57 1.87
N TRP A 330 6.77 -4.73 1.36
CA TRP A 330 7.94 -4.84 0.49
C TRP A 330 7.65 -4.58 -1.00
N GLY A 331 6.42 -4.21 -1.35
CA GLY A 331 6.04 -3.95 -2.74
C GLY A 331 6.04 -5.19 -3.64
N ASN A 332 6.00 -6.39 -3.05
CA ASN A 332 5.96 -7.66 -3.78
C ASN A 332 4.53 -8.12 -4.08
N ALA A 333 3.55 -7.53 -3.42
CA ALA A 333 2.15 -7.88 -3.58
C ALA A 333 1.23 -6.69 -3.38
N ILE A 334 0.01 -6.81 -3.87
CA ILE A 334 -1.12 -5.91 -3.59
C ILE A 334 -2.31 -6.74 -3.12
N ILE A 335 -3.24 -6.09 -2.43
CA ILE A 335 -4.49 -6.71 -2.01
C ILE A 335 -5.51 -6.58 -3.13
N ILE A 336 -6.21 -7.68 -3.40
CA ILE A 336 -7.30 -7.77 -4.36
C ILE A 336 -8.45 -8.54 -3.72
N TYR A 337 -9.57 -8.63 -4.41
CA TYR A 337 -10.54 -9.71 -4.15
C TYR A 337 -10.18 -10.94 -4.98
N PRO A 338 -10.42 -12.15 -4.45
CA PRO A 338 -10.20 -13.38 -5.20
C PRO A 338 -10.86 -13.31 -6.57
N LEU A 339 -10.12 -13.67 -7.61
CA LEU A 339 -10.63 -13.61 -8.97
C LEU A 339 -11.74 -14.65 -9.16
N CYS A 340 -12.90 -14.20 -9.58
CA CYS A 340 -14.02 -15.05 -9.95
C CYS A 340 -14.73 -14.53 -11.21
N GLU A 341 -15.50 -15.39 -11.87
CA GLU A 341 -16.18 -15.07 -13.13
C GLU A 341 -17.18 -13.90 -13.02
N SER A 342 -17.78 -13.73 -11.84
CA SER A 342 -18.79 -12.70 -11.59
C SER A 342 -18.21 -11.34 -11.17
N ASN A 343 -16.89 -11.23 -10.97
CA ASN A 343 -16.27 -9.95 -10.66
C ASN A 343 -16.33 -9.01 -11.87
N VAL A 344 -16.56 -7.74 -11.58
CA VAL A 344 -16.64 -6.68 -12.58
C VAL A 344 -15.32 -5.94 -12.63
N TYR A 345 -14.84 -5.68 -13.82
CA TYR A 345 -13.60 -4.96 -14.08
C TYR A 345 -13.85 -3.80 -15.02
N VAL A 346 -13.11 -2.72 -14.80
CA VAL A 346 -13.10 -1.54 -15.67
C VAL A 346 -11.67 -1.10 -15.89
N LEU A 347 -11.43 -0.47 -17.05
CA LEU A 347 -10.13 0.11 -17.36
C LEU A 347 -9.80 1.24 -16.38
N SER A 348 -8.57 1.25 -15.87
CA SER A 348 -8.09 2.35 -15.02
C SER A 348 -8.08 3.66 -15.82
N PRO A 349 -8.57 4.79 -15.26
CA PRO A 349 -8.54 6.09 -15.93
C PRO A 349 -7.13 6.51 -16.36
N ASP A 350 -6.14 6.05 -15.62
CA ASP A 350 -4.72 6.39 -15.80
C ASP A 350 -3.95 5.38 -16.68
N ALA A 351 -4.67 4.43 -17.25
CA ALA A 351 -4.05 3.45 -18.13
C ALA A 351 -3.47 4.14 -19.38
N PRO A 352 -2.19 3.87 -19.72
CA PRO A 352 -1.58 4.47 -20.91
C PRO A 352 -2.24 3.93 -22.17
N THR A 353 -2.86 4.82 -22.94
CA THR A 353 -3.52 4.52 -24.22
C THR A 353 -2.58 4.66 -25.44
N ASN A 354 -1.32 5.05 -25.21
CA ASN A 354 -0.35 5.28 -26.25
C ASN A 354 0.23 3.96 -26.78
N THR A 355 0.30 3.82 -28.11
CA THR A 355 0.92 2.67 -28.79
C THR A 355 2.41 2.51 -28.49
N ASN A 356 3.10 3.59 -28.15
CA ASN A 356 4.53 3.61 -27.84
C ASN A 356 4.83 3.33 -26.36
N SER A 357 3.84 2.90 -25.59
CA SER A 357 4.06 2.55 -24.18
C SER A 357 4.93 1.28 -24.08
N PRO A 358 5.93 1.25 -23.18
CA PRO A 358 6.75 0.04 -22.94
C PRO A 358 5.93 -1.15 -22.44
N LEU A 359 4.70 -0.91 -21.98
CA LEU A 359 3.78 -1.98 -21.58
C LEU A 359 3.23 -2.75 -22.79
N VAL A 360 3.12 -2.11 -23.95
CA VAL A 360 2.66 -2.76 -25.19
C VAL A 360 3.66 -3.83 -25.64
N GLU A 361 4.96 -3.52 -25.57
CA GLU A 361 6.03 -4.48 -25.89
C GLU A 361 6.03 -5.65 -24.90
N LYS A 362 6.01 -5.36 -23.59
CA LYS A 362 5.95 -6.38 -22.55
C LYS A 362 4.72 -7.28 -22.66
N PHE A 363 3.57 -6.72 -23.06
CA PHE A 363 2.36 -7.51 -23.25
C PHE A 363 2.49 -8.46 -24.43
N SER A 364 3.02 -7.99 -25.55
CA SER A 364 3.21 -8.82 -26.75
C SER A 364 4.21 -9.95 -26.54
N GLU A 365 5.20 -9.76 -25.67
CA GLU A 365 6.13 -10.82 -25.25
C GLU A 365 5.43 -11.94 -24.44
N HIS A 366 4.51 -11.57 -23.53
CA HIS A 366 3.77 -12.52 -22.69
C HIS A 366 2.58 -13.17 -23.42
N PHE A 367 1.91 -12.42 -24.28
CA PHE A 367 0.69 -12.84 -24.99
C PHE A 367 0.86 -12.66 -26.51
N PRO A 368 1.64 -13.56 -27.16
CA PRO A 368 1.87 -13.46 -28.60
C PRO A 368 0.56 -13.58 -29.37
N GLY A 369 0.35 -12.65 -30.29
CA GLY A 369 -0.84 -12.58 -31.14
C GLY A 369 -2.01 -11.74 -30.59
N GLU A 370 -1.88 -11.17 -29.39
CA GLU A 370 -2.88 -10.25 -28.82
C GLU A 370 -2.33 -8.82 -28.76
N SER A 371 -3.21 -7.84 -28.96
CA SER A 371 -2.90 -6.42 -28.83
C SER A 371 -3.36 -5.91 -27.47
N LEU A 372 -2.45 -5.31 -26.68
CA LEU A 372 -2.80 -4.72 -25.39
C LEU A 372 -3.96 -3.73 -25.52
N LEU A 373 -3.91 -2.83 -26.51
CA LEU A 373 -4.93 -1.80 -26.69
C LEU A 373 -6.30 -2.39 -27.05
N GLN A 374 -6.32 -3.48 -27.81
CA GLN A 374 -7.57 -4.19 -28.11
C GLN A 374 -8.15 -4.81 -26.84
N VAL A 375 -7.34 -5.51 -26.05
CA VAL A 375 -7.78 -6.09 -24.77
C VAL A 375 -8.25 -5.00 -23.81
N MET A 376 -7.53 -3.88 -23.71
CA MET A 376 -7.94 -2.74 -22.88
C MET A 376 -9.28 -2.14 -23.33
N SER A 377 -9.53 -2.04 -24.63
CA SER A 377 -10.79 -1.52 -25.16
C SER A 377 -12.01 -2.35 -24.75
N GLU A 378 -11.80 -3.64 -24.50
CA GLU A 378 -12.86 -4.55 -24.04
C GLU A 378 -13.30 -4.30 -22.58
N PHE A 379 -12.47 -3.60 -21.80
CA PHE A 379 -12.74 -3.20 -20.42
C PHE A 379 -13.00 -1.69 -20.27
N SER A 380 -13.27 -0.99 -21.37
CA SER A 380 -13.58 0.45 -21.34
C SER A 380 -14.87 0.77 -20.58
N LEU A 381 -15.78 -0.19 -20.51
CA LEU A 381 -16.99 -0.15 -19.67
C LEU A 381 -16.90 -1.26 -18.62
N PRO A 382 -17.60 -1.11 -17.47
CA PRO A 382 -17.67 -2.16 -16.47
C PRO A 382 -18.20 -3.47 -17.06
N VAL A 383 -17.39 -4.52 -17.00
CA VAL A 383 -17.72 -5.81 -17.60
C VAL A 383 -17.37 -6.94 -16.65
N SER A 384 -18.32 -7.87 -16.43
CA SER A 384 -18.05 -9.10 -15.71
C SER A 384 -17.32 -10.10 -16.61
N LEU A 385 -16.35 -10.85 -16.04
CA LEU A 385 -15.62 -11.89 -16.78
C LEU A 385 -16.54 -12.97 -17.34
N ARG A 386 -17.68 -13.24 -16.69
CA ARG A 386 -18.67 -14.21 -17.16
C ARG A 386 -19.17 -13.90 -18.59
N TYR A 387 -19.33 -12.64 -18.93
CA TYR A 387 -19.78 -12.24 -20.30
C TYR A 387 -18.71 -12.45 -21.38
N LYS A 388 -17.43 -12.51 -20.97
CA LYS A 388 -16.31 -12.78 -21.88
C LYS A 388 -16.05 -14.27 -22.08
N LEU A 389 -16.56 -15.10 -21.17
CA LEU A 389 -16.48 -16.55 -21.26
C LEU A 389 -17.71 -17.07 -21.98
N SER A 390 -17.54 -17.51 -23.22
CA SER A 390 -18.60 -18.22 -23.93
C SER A 390 -18.89 -19.56 -23.23
N PRO A 391 -20.16 -19.98 -23.10
CA PRO A 391 -20.50 -21.28 -22.53
C PRO A 391 -19.84 -22.47 -23.25
N VAL A 392 -19.41 -22.26 -24.48
CA VAL A 392 -18.72 -23.27 -25.32
C VAL A 392 -17.20 -23.08 -25.29
N SER A 393 -16.69 -22.11 -24.50
CA SER A 393 -15.26 -21.82 -24.41
C SER A 393 -14.50 -23.02 -23.91
N GLN A 394 -13.39 -23.34 -24.59
CA GLN A 394 -12.45 -24.34 -24.09
C GLN A 394 -11.81 -23.87 -22.79
N PRO A 395 -11.50 -24.75 -21.83
CA PRO A 395 -10.87 -24.40 -20.55
C PRO A 395 -9.54 -23.65 -20.74
N GLN A 396 -8.86 -23.85 -21.86
CA GLN A 396 -7.65 -23.10 -22.22
C GLN A 396 -7.90 -21.60 -22.43
N GLN A 397 -9.05 -21.23 -23.01
CA GLN A 397 -9.42 -19.81 -23.22
C GLN A 397 -9.73 -19.13 -21.89
N ALA A 398 -10.41 -19.83 -20.99
CA ALA A 398 -10.66 -19.31 -19.63
C ALA A 398 -9.36 -19.08 -18.85
N THR A 399 -8.43 -20.04 -18.94
CA THR A 399 -7.11 -19.89 -18.30
C THR A 399 -6.33 -18.72 -18.90
N ARG A 400 -6.36 -18.56 -20.22
CA ARG A 400 -5.69 -17.44 -20.90
C ARG A 400 -6.30 -16.10 -20.52
N LEU A 401 -7.62 -15.98 -20.52
CA LEU A 401 -8.31 -14.76 -20.04
C LEU A 401 -7.92 -14.42 -18.61
N LEU A 402 -7.88 -15.43 -17.73
CA LEU A 402 -7.46 -15.23 -16.34
C LEU A 402 -6.03 -14.70 -16.25
N GLN A 403 -5.10 -15.30 -16.99
CA GLN A 403 -3.70 -14.84 -17.04
C GLN A 403 -3.60 -13.40 -17.55
N THR A 404 -4.38 -13.06 -18.58
CA THR A 404 -4.45 -11.69 -19.12
C THR A 404 -4.96 -10.71 -18.07
N VAL A 405 -6.05 -11.05 -17.35
CA VAL A 405 -6.60 -10.22 -16.28
C VAL A 405 -5.60 -10.05 -15.13
N VAL A 406 -4.93 -11.15 -14.72
CA VAL A 406 -3.86 -11.09 -13.70
C VAL A 406 -2.76 -10.14 -14.13
N TRP A 407 -2.29 -10.24 -15.37
CA TRP A 407 -1.25 -9.36 -15.89
C TRP A 407 -1.70 -7.88 -15.93
N LEU A 408 -2.94 -7.63 -16.35
CA LEU A 408 -3.51 -6.27 -16.37
C LEU A 408 -3.62 -5.68 -14.96
N LEU A 409 -4.06 -6.47 -13.97
CA LEU A 409 -4.12 -6.06 -12.56
C LEU A 409 -2.72 -5.82 -11.97
N GLN A 410 -1.75 -6.71 -12.25
CA GLN A 410 -0.35 -6.52 -11.85
C GLN A 410 0.23 -5.22 -12.41
N ASN A 411 -0.16 -4.85 -13.62
CA ASN A 411 0.21 -3.59 -14.25
C ASN A 411 -0.75 -2.44 -13.91
N ARG A 412 -1.74 -2.62 -13.04
CA ARG A 412 -2.72 -1.62 -12.60
C ARG A 412 -3.48 -0.96 -13.75
N LEU A 413 -3.68 -1.70 -14.83
CA LEU A 413 -4.46 -1.25 -15.99
C LEU A 413 -5.94 -1.46 -15.80
N LEU A 414 -6.34 -2.35 -14.88
CA LEU A 414 -7.73 -2.63 -14.53
C LEU A 414 -7.98 -2.26 -13.07
N LEU A 415 -9.21 -1.83 -12.82
CA LEU A 415 -9.81 -1.66 -11.50
C LEU A 415 -10.84 -2.76 -11.28
N GLN A 416 -10.91 -3.25 -10.05
CA GLN A 416 -11.90 -4.21 -9.62
C GLN A 416 -13.06 -3.47 -8.96
N LEU A 417 -14.27 -3.60 -9.50
CA LEU A 417 -15.47 -2.97 -8.98
C LEU A 417 -16.26 -3.95 -8.12
N HIS A 418 -16.87 -3.42 -7.07
CA HIS A 418 -17.70 -4.15 -6.12
C HIS A 418 -19.11 -3.62 -6.13
N THR A 419 -20.08 -4.53 -5.98
CA THR A 419 -21.48 -4.18 -5.94
C THR A 419 -21.85 -3.74 -4.52
N TYR A 420 -22.30 -2.50 -4.39
CA TYR A 420 -22.90 -1.92 -3.19
C TYR A 420 -24.39 -1.82 -3.37
N THR A 421 -25.15 -2.01 -2.32
CA THR A 421 -26.62 -2.04 -2.39
C THR A 421 -27.20 -1.00 -1.44
N TYR A 422 -28.20 -0.28 -1.95
CA TYR A 422 -29.01 0.67 -1.18
C TYR A 422 -30.44 0.18 -1.13
N PHE A 423 -31.01 0.18 0.07
CA PHE A 423 -32.43 -0.02 0.26
C PHE A 423 -33.16 1.31 0.10
N MET A 424 -33.88 1.47 -1.00
CA MET A 424 -34.57 2.71 -1.37
C MET A 424 -35.96 2.39 -1.93
N PRO A 425 -36.92 2.10 -1.08
CA PRO A 425 -38.31 1.93 -1.51
C PRO A 425 -38.86 3.27 -2.00
N THR A 426 -39.06 3.42 -3.31
CA THR A 426 -39.64 4.61 -3.91
C THR A 426 -41.09 4.38 -4.26
N GLU A 427 -41.97 5.36 -3.96
CA GLU A 427 -43.37 5.32 -4.33
C GLU A 427 -43.64 5.40 -5.85
N ASN A 428 -42.62 5.67 -6.66
CA ASN A 428 -42.74 5.99 -8.10
C ASN A 428 -42.94 4.79 -9.03
N GLY A 429 -43.39 3.66 -8.52
CA GLY A 429 -43.88 2.53 -9.34
C GLY A 429 -45.35 2.65 -9.81
N LEU A 430 -46.03 3.77 -9.56
CA LEU A 430 -47.43 3.93 -9.87
C LEU A 430 -47.67 5.12 -10.80
N SER A 431 -48.15 4.75 -11.99
CA SER A 431 -48.84 5.57 -13.00
C SER A 431 -48.03 5.95 -14.24
N GLN A 432 -47.79 4.95 -15.09
CA GLN A 432 -47.94 5.17 -16.52
C GLN A 432 -49.31 4.67 -16.94
N THR A 433 -50.36 5.36 -16.49
CA THR A 433 -51.61 5.44 -17.23
C THR A 433 -51.63 6.79 -17.94
N GLN A 434 -51.58 6.68 -19.25
CA GLN A 434 -52.01 7.64 -20.26
C GLN A 434 -52.59 8.96 -19.71
N ASP A 435 -51.85 10.06 -19.92
CA ASP A 435 -52.49 11.29 -20.38
C ASP A 435 -51.54 12.08 -21.27
N ASN A 436 -51.99 12.26 -22.50
CA ASN A 436 -51.43 13.17 -23.49
C ASN A 436 -51.55 14.61 -22.96
N ASN A 437 -50.49 15.35 -22.86
CA ASN A 437 -50.26 16.63 -23.55
C ASN A 437 -49.05 17.39 -23.03
N GLN A 438 -48.22 17.72 -24.05
CA GLN A 438 -47.39 18.93 -24.20
C GLN A 438 -46.40 19.36 -23.12
N GLY A 439 -45.14 19.17 -23.44
CA GLY A 439 -44.20 20.30 -23.47
C GLY A 439 -43.20 20.44 -22.36
N ARG A 440 -42.05 19.95 -22.59
CA ARG A 440 -40.67 20.46 -22.35
C ARG A 440 -39.73 19.46 -21.68
N THR A 441 -38.95 18.92 -22.53
CA THR A 441 -37.74 18.11 -22.33
C THR A 441 -36.70 18.80 -21.48
N ILE A 442 -36.26 18.14 -20.40
CA ILE A 442 -34.85 18.09 -20.01
C ILE A 442 -34.54 16.61 -19.76
N SER A 443 -33.85 16.04 -20.72
CA SER A 443 -33.47 14.63 -20.74
C SER A 443 -32.19 14.45 -19.94
N LEU A 444 -32.27 13.76 -18.81
CA LEU A 444 -31.17 13.00 -18.28
C LEU A 444 -31.37 11.56 -18.77
N ARG A 445 -30.51 11.15 -19.69
CA ARG A 445 -30.52 9.83 -20.28
C ARG A 445 -30.08 8.80 -19.22
N GLU A 446 -31.03 8.02 -18.76
CA GLU A 446 -30.79 6.70 -18.24
C GLU A 446 -30.25 5.79 -19.35
N SER A 447 -29.08 5.22 -19.11
CA SER A 447 -28.54 4.15 -19.93
C SER A 447 -29.07 2.80 -19.42
N SER A 448 -30.31 2.47 -19.80
CA SER A 448 -30.77 1.10 -19.77
C SER A 448 -30.62 0.50 -21.17
N LEU A 449 -29.52 -0.16 -21.40
CA LEU A 449 -29.33 -1.02 -22.56
C LEU A 449 -29.38 -2.46 -22.06
N LEU A 450 -30.50 -3.12 -22.34
CA LEU A 450 -30.59 -4.51 -22.77
C LEU A 450 -32.04 -4.99 -22.70
N SER A 451 -32.79 -4.75 -23.73
CA SER A 451 -33.91 -5.60 -24.13
C SER A 451 -33.86 -5.76 -25.64
N THR A 452 -33.40 -6.90 -26.07
CA THR A 452 -33.59 -7.40 -27.43
C THR A 452 -34.96 -8.06 -27.51
N PRO A 453 -35.73 -7.86 -28.59
CA PRO A 453 -37.08 -8.45 -28.75
C PRO A 453 -36.97 -9.96 -29.04
N GLU A 454 -37.70 -10.72 -28.25
CA GLU A 454 -37.97 -12.13 -28.52
C GLU A 454 -38.86 -12.26 -29.74
N ASP A 455 -38.34 -12.91 -30.79
CA ASP A 455 -39.16 -13.55 -31.78
C ASP A 455 -39.55 -14.95 -31.33
N THR A 456 -40.85 -15.14 -31.17
CA THR A 456 -41.52 -16.37 -30.89
C THR A 456 -41.29 -17.43 -31.95
N LEU A 457 -40.67 -18.55 -31.59
CA LEU A 457 -40.96 -19.85 -32.23
C LEU A 457 -40.94 -20.95 -31.18
N SER A 458 -42.15 -21.38 -30.88
CA SER A 458 -42.47 -22.59 -30.11
C SER A 458 -42.05 -23.83 -30.89
N VAL A 459 -41.14 -24.63 -30.35
CA VAL A 459 -41.05 -26.07 -30.70
C VAL A 459 -40.87 -26.87 -29.40
N SER A 460 -41.90 -27.56 -29.06
CA SER A 460 -41.90 -28.62 -28.07
C SER A 460 -41.12 -29.84 -28.57
N VAL A 461 -40.07 -30.24 -27.86
CA VAL A 461 -39.54 -31.63 -27.96
C VAL A 461 -39.19 -32.11 -26.57
N THR A 462 -40.00 -33.06 -26.13
CA THR A 462 -39.69 -34.01 -25.07
C THR A 462 -38.60 -34.97 -25.49
N ARG A 463 -37.61 -35.20 -24.61
CA ARG A 463 -36.85 -36.46 -24.46
C ARG A 463 -35.90 -36.35 -23.28
N GLU A 464 -36.19 -37.04 -22.24
CA GLU A 464 -35.67 -38.36 -21.76
C GLU A 464 -34.15 -38.38 -21.45
N ALA A 465 -33.96 -38.81 -20.24
CA ALA A 465 -32.74 -39.04 -19.49
C ALA A 465 -31.70 -39.94 -20.18
N SER A 466 -30.45 -39.68 -19.89
CA SER A 466 -29.51 -40.78 -19.65
C SER A 466 -28.37 -40.28 -18.73
N GLU A 467 -28.25 -40.97 -17.65
CA GLU A 467 -27.17 -40.97 -16.68
C GLU A 467 -25.85 -41.40 -17.35
N THR A 468 -24.75 -40.81 -16.97
CA THR A 468 -23.49 -41.53 -16.78
C THR A 468 -22.62 -40.86 -15.74
N ASP A 469 -22.25 -41.69 -14.81
CA ASP A 469 -21.34 -41.49 -13.69
C ASP A 469 -19.94 -40.95 -14.04
N ALA A 470 -19.42 -40.12 -13.14
CA ALA A 470 -18.02 -40.27 -12.73
C ALA A 470 -17.85 -39.71 -11.31
N SER A 471 -17.64 -40.64 -10.44
CA SER A 471 -17.31 -40.58 -9.03
C SER A 471 -16.09 -39.72 -8.69
N SER A 472 -16.15 -39.00 -7.60
CA SER A 472 -15.08 -39.01 -6.62
C SER A 472 -15.64 -38.72 -5.22
N THR A 473 -15.53 -39.73 -4.42
CA THR A 473 -15.79 -39.88 -3.00
C THR A 473 -15.01 -38.90 -2.15
N LEU A 474 -15.68 -38.32 -1.18
CA LEU A 474 -15.19 -38.21 0.18
C LEU A 474 -16.37 -38.10 1.13
N SER A 475 -16.47 -39.11 1.94
CA SER A 475 -17.36 -39.34 3.06
C SER A 475 -17.11 -38.35 4.18
N ASP A 476 -18.21 -37.84 4.77
CA ASP A 476 -18.24 -37.63 6.21
C ASP A 476 -19.65 -37.85 6.73
N GLU A 477 -19.73 -38.77 7.67
CA GLU A 477 -20.96 -39.23 8.32
C GLU A 477 -21.40 -38.23 9.39
N GLY A 478 -22.60 -37.74 9.29
CA GLY A 478 -23.28 -37.02 10.35
C GLY A 478 -24.76 -37.38 10.39
N VAL A 479 -25.11 -38.23 11.32
CA VAL A 479 -26.43 -38.80 11.65
C VAL A 479 -27.51 -37.72 11.75
N VAL A 480 -28.60 -37.88 10.97
CA VAL A 480 -29.85 -37.13 11.13
C VAL A 480 -30.97 -38.10 11.47
N PRO A 481 -31.75 -37.88 12.51
CA PRO A 481 -32.95 -38.68 12.74
C PRO A 481 -34.09 -38.21 11.85
N SER A 482 -34.61 -39.14 11.10
CA SER A 482 -35.83 -39.07 10.33
C SER A 482 -37.04 -38.67 11.20
N MET A 483 -37.77 -37.64 10.78
CA MET A 483 -39.14 -37.41 11.24
C MET A 483 -40.11 -37.49 10.07
N THR A 484 -41.05 -38.35 10.27
CA THR A 484 -42.20 -38.79 9.50
C THR A 484 -43.00 -37.63 8.87
N THR A 485 -43.25 -37.78 7.60
CA THR A 485 -44.24 -37.04 6.81
C THR A 485 -45.66 -37.31 7.32
N VAL A 486 -46.27 -36.27 7.84
CA VAL A 486 -47.72 -36.23 8.03
C VAL A 486 -48.30 -35.25 7.02
N GLN A 487 -49.02 -35.78 6.05
CA GLN A 487 -49.88 -34.99 5.17
C GLN A 487 -51.00 -34.40 6.00
N THR A 488 -51.06 -33.09 6.15
CA THR A 488 -52.22 -32.37 6.65
C THR A 488 -52.61 -31.22 5.71
N ASN A 489 -53.83 -31.26 5.38
CA ASN A 489 -54.72 -30.45 4.56
C ASN A 489 -54.45 -28.94 4.44
N ASN A 490 -54.41 -28.49 3.23
CA ASN A 490 -54.15 -27.18 2.64
C ASN A 490 -55.30 -26.14 2.75
N TRP A 491 -55.84 -25.86 3.92
CA TRP A 491 -56.87 -24.81 4.05
C TRP A 491 -56.63 -23.80 5.18
N LEU A 492 -55.59 -23.94 5.97
CA LEU A 492 -55.26 -23.05 7.10
C LEU A 492 -54.02 -22.18 6.90
N ASP A 493 -53.33 -22.31 5.76
CA ASP A 493 -51.98 -21.75 5.60
C ASP A 493 -51.94 -20.27 5.18
N ARG A 494 -52.99 -19.73 4.55
CA ARG A 494 -52.99 -18.35 4.05
C ARG A 494 -53.09 -17.26 5.13
N SER A 495 -53.72 -17.56 6.26
CA SER A 495 -53.83 -16.60 7.36
C SER A 495 -52.62 -16.59 8.29
N THR A 496 -51.93 -17.71 8.41
CA THR A 496 -50.70 -17.82 9.20
C THR A 496 -49.50 -17.26 8.45
N GLU A 497 -49.40 -17.40 7.13
CA GLU A 497 -48.36 -16.79 6.33
C GLU A 497 -48.43 -15.26 6.34
N SER A 498 -49.64 -14.66 6.25
CA SER A 498 -49.79 -13.20 6.31
C SER A 498 -49.41 -12.63 7.69
N ILE A 499 -49.70 -13.34 8.77
CA ILE A 499 -49.34 -12.93 10.13
C ILE A 499 -47.82 -13.00 10.34
N ILE A 500 -47.15 -14.03 9.82
CA ILE A 500 -45.69 -14.16 9.89
C ILE A 500 -44.99 -13.06 9.08
N HIS A 501 -45.55 -12.65 7.94
CA HIS A 501 -45.02 -11.57 7.11
C HIS A 501 -45.17 -10.19 7.78
N GLU A 502 -46.28 -9.93 8.47
CA GLU A 502 -46.50 -8.68 9.22
C GLU A 502 -45.57 -8.57 10.43
N ASP A 503 -45.35 -9.66 11.16
CA ASP A 503 -44.44 -9.69 12.32
C ASP A 503 -42.98 -9.47 11.93
N LEU A 504 -42.54 -9.91 10.76
CA LEU A 504 -41.19 -9.72 10.27
C LEU A 504 -40.89 -8.27 9.85
N LEU A 505 -41.90 -7.50 9.46
CA LEU A 505 -41.76 -6.15 8.93
C LEU A 505 -42.09 -5.06 9.97
N THR A 506 -42.12 -5.38 11.26
CA THR A 506 -42.48 -4.43 12.34
C THR A 506 -41.54 -3.22 12.40
N ASP A 507 -40.28 -3.39 12.08
CA ASP A 507 -39.25 -2.32 12.16
C ASP A 507 -39.26 -1.39 10.94
N PHE A 508 -40.05 -1.68 9.91
CA PHE A 508 -40.14 -0.87 8.69
C PHE A 508 -41.27 0.15 8.79
N THR A 509 -41.08 1.28 8.12
CA THR A 509 -42.16 2.26 7.96
C THR A 509 -43.34 1.66 7.16
N GLU A 510 -44.53 2.25 7.30
CA GLU A 510 -45.72 1.76 6.55
C GLU A 510 -45.50 1.83 5.03
N GLU A 511 -44.79 2.83 4.55
CA GLU A 511 -44.47 3.00 3.13
C GLU A 511 -43.49 1.93 2.63
N GLU A 512 -42.43 1.65 3.39
CA GLU A 512 -41.48 0.58 3.08
C GLU A 512 -42.13 -0.80 3.08
N ARG A 513 -42.98 -1.06 4.09
CA ARG A 513 -43.75 -2.30 4.20
C ARG A 513 -44.65 -2.49 3.00
N ALA A 514 -45.37 -1.44 2.61
CA ALA A 514 -46.25 -1.48 1.45
C ALA A 514 -45.48 -1.69 0.14
N ALA A 515 -44.29 -1.09 0.00
CA ALA A 515 -43.43 -1.28 -1.17
C ALA A 515 -42.92 -2.73 -1.26
N ILE A 516 -42.45 -3.32 -0.16
CA ILE A 516 -41.97 -4.70 -0.11
C ILE A 516 -43.09 -5.70 -0.42
N LEU A 517 -44.28 -5.54 0.22
CA LEU A 517 -45.40 -6.47 0.07
C LEU A 517 -46.05 -6.44 -1.32
N LYS A 518 -45.84 -5.38 -2.12
CA LYS A 518 -46.28 -5.33 -3.51
C LYS A 518 -45.49 -6.28 -4.42
N LEU A 519 -44.26 -6.65 -4.01
CA LEU A 519 -43.40 -7.49 -4.83
C LEU A 519 -43.80 -8.97 -4.76
N PRO A 520 -43.82 -9.67 -5.88
CA PRO A 520 -44.14 -11.12 -5.88
C PRO A 520 -43.11 -11.94 -5.07
N ALA A 521 -41.87 -11.41 -4.93
CA ALA A 521 -40.83 -12.03 -4.13
C ALA A 521 -41.14 -12.06 -2.62
N ALA A 522 -41.96 -11.16 -2.13
CA ALA A 522 -42.38 -11.12 -0.72
C ALA A 522 -43.20 -12.36 -0.30
N SER A 523 -43.76 -13.11 -1.24
CA SER A 523 -44.45 -14.37 -0.95
C SER A 523 -43.52 -15.49 -0.47
N ASN A 524 -42.23 -15.38 -0.72
CA ASN A 524 -41.22 -16.33 -0.21
C ASN A 524 -40.72 -15.89 1.16
N ALA A 525 -41.10 -16.61 2.21
CA ALA A 525 -40.75 -16.28 3.59
C ALA A 525 -39.21 -16.28 3.83
N ASP A 526 -38.47 -17.14 3.16
CA ASP A 526 -37.00 -17.22 3.35
C ASP A 526 -36.29 -16.05 2.70
N ASP A 527 -36.68 -15.64 1.50
CA ASP A 527 -36.14 -14.46 0.82
C ASP A 527 -36.46 -13.18 1.61
N LEU A 528 -37.70 -13.08 2.13
CA LEU A 528 -38.13 -11.95 2.96
C LEU A 528 -37.38 -11.88 4.28
N LYS A 529 -37.19 -13.00 4.97
CA LYS A 529 -36.37 -13.05 6.20
C LYS A 529 -34.95 -12.61 5.94
N LEU A 530 -34.36 -13.04 4.83
CA LEU A 530 -33.01 -12.64 4.46
C LEU A 530 -32.93 -11.12 4.18
N LEU A 531 -33.88 -10.57 3.41
CA LEU A 531 -33.94 -9.13 3.14
C LEU A 531 -34.06 -8.33 4.45
N VAL A 532 -34.99 -8.69 5.31
CA VAL A 532 -35.23 -8.03 6.60
C VAL A 532 -33.96 -8.05 7.44
N ARG A 533 -33.33 -9.21 7.54
CA ARG A 533 -32.04 -9.34 8.27
C ARG A 533 -30.97 -8.43 7.74
N LEU A 534 -30.80 -8.35 6.42
CA LEU A 534 -29.79 -7.49 5.80
C LEU A 534 -30.08 -5.99 6.04
N VAL A 535 -31.33 -5.57 6.02
CA VAL A 535 -31.73 -4.18 6.32
C VAL A 535 -31.51 -3.87 7.79
N GLN A 536 -31.94 -4.73 8.72
CA GLN A 536 -31.79 -4.55 10.17
C GLN A 536 -30.31 -4.47 10.58
N GLN A 537 -29.44 -5.24 9.94
CA GLN A 537 -28.00 -5.18 10.20
C GLN A 537 -27.32 -3.94 9.56
N GLY A 538 -28.04 -3.16 8.77
CA GLY A 538 -27.51 -1.95 8.14
C GLY A 538 -26.62 -2.19 6.93
N TYR A 539 -26.62 -3.38 6.34
CA TYR A 539 -25.77 -3.70 5.19
C TYR A 539 -26.21 -3.04 3.89
N LEU A 540 -27.47 -2.65 3.79
CA LEU A 540 -28.06 -2.10 2.57
C LEU A 540 -28.11 -0.56 2.56
N HIS A 541 -27.07 0.08 3.12
CA HIS A 541 -26.90 1.55 3.12
C HIS A 541 -25.73 2.01 2.24
N GLY A 542 -25.20 1.13 1.38
CA GLY A 542 -24.09 1.45 0.48
C GLY A 542 -22.71 1.53 1.17
N THR A 543 -22.61 1.05 2.41
CA THR A 543 -21.34 1.00 3.17
C THR A 543 -20.64 -0.35 3.07
N HIS A 544 -21.40 -1.40 2.80
CA HIS A 544 -20.92 -2.77 2.68
C HIS A 544 -21.10 -3.29 1.24
N HIS A 545 -20.07 -3.91 0.72
CA HIS A 545 -20.16 -4.54 -0.60
C HIS A 545 -20.59 -6.01 -0.48
N LEU A 546 -21.01 -6.57 -1.61
CA LEU A 546 -21.59 -7.90 -1.70
C LEU A 546 -20.74 -9.00 -1.04
N GLU A 547 -19.42 -8.98 -1.27
CA GLU A 547 -18.50 -9.98 -0.73
C GLU A 547 -18.36 -9.91 0.79
N GLU A 548 -18.41 -8.70 1.36
CA GLU A 548 -18.42 -8.51 2.81
C GLU A 548 -19.70 -9.04 3.43
N ILE A 549 -20.85 -8.73 2.82
CA ILE A 549 -22.16 -9.26 3.26
C ILE A 549 -22.18 -10.78 3.20
N MET A 550 -21.68 -11.38 2.12
CA MET A 550 -21.55 -12.83 1.99
C MET A 550 -20.74 -13.46 3.13
N TYR A 551 -19.66 -12.80 3.51
CA TYR A 551 -18.80 -13.28 4.58
C TYR A 551 -19.46 -13.15 5.96
N LEU A 552 -20.04 -11.98 6.26
CA LEU A 552 -20.65 -11.69 7.55
C LEU A 552 -21.90 -12.54 7.81
N GLU A 553 -22.72 -12.73 6.79
CA GLU A 553 -23.98 -13.47 6.87
C GLU A 553 -23.87 -14.94 6.49
N ASN A 554 -22.67 -15.38 6.07
CA ASN A 554 -22.41 -16.74 5.57
C ASN A 554 -23.42 -17.18 4.48
N VAL A 555 -23.71 -16.27 3.56
CA VAL A 555 -24.66 -16.47 2.45
C VAL A 555 -23.89 -16.71 1.15
N ARG A 556 -24.39 -17.62 0.31
CA ARG A 556 -23.77 -17.88 -1.00
C ARG A 556 -24.03 -16.70 -1.95
N ARG A 557 -23.04 -16.40 -2.80
CA ARG A 557 -23.16 -15.33 -3.80
C ARG A 557 -24.41 -15.47 -4.69
N SER A 558 -24.72 -16.69 -5.12
CA SER A 558 -25.91 -16.95 -5.93
C SER A 558 -27.22 -16.58 -5.22
N GLN A 559 -27.33 -16.86 -3.93
CA GLN A 559 -28.49 -16.51 -3.13
C GLN A 559 -28.66 -15.00 -3.01
N LEU A 560 -27.55 -14.30 -2.76
CA LEU A 560 -27.55 -12.85 -2.60
C LEU A 560 -27.88 -12.15 -3.94
N LEU A 561 -27.28 -12.59 -5.05
CA LEU A 561 -27.60 -12.06 -6.38
C LEU A 561 -29.08 -12.33 -6.77
N GLN A 562 -29.60 -13.50 -6.45
CA GLN A 562 -31.03 -13.81 -6.65
C GLN A 562 -31.95 -12.92 -5.80
N LEU A 563 -31.53 -12.63 -4.56
CA LEU A 563 -32.28 -11.71 -3.70
C LEU A 563 -32.30 -10.30 -4.31
N LEU A 564 -31.14 -9.79 -4.76
CA LEU A 564 -31.02 -8.48 -5.39
C LEU A 564 -31.88 -8.36 -6.66
N ASP A 565 -31.93 -9.42 -7.48
CA ASP A 565 -32.75 -9.44 -8.69
C ASP A 565 -34.26 -9.49 -8.35
N LYS A 566 -34.64 -10.31 -7.37
CA LYS A 566 -36.03 -10.45 -6.94
C LYS A 566 -36.59 -9.15 -6.32
N PHE A 567 -35.78 -8.42 -5.59
CA PHE A 567 -36.15 -7.16 -4.91
C PHE A 567 -35.61 -5.90 -5.59
N ARG A 568 -35.30 -5.97 -6.87
CA ARG A 568 -34.71 -4.86 -7.65
C ARG A 568 -35.53 -3.55 -7.66
N GLU A 569 -36.80 -3.60 -7.35
CA GLU A 569 -37.66 -2.41 -7.30
C GLU A 569 -37.46 -1.59 -6.01
N VAL A 570 -36.98 -2.23 -4.93
CA VAL A 570 -36.67 -1.59 -3.64
C VAL A 570 -35.17 -1.56 -3.33
N LEU A 571 -34.35 -2.25 -4.14
CA LEU A 571 -32.91 -2.30 -3.99
C LEU A 571 -32.23 -1.69 -5.20
N ILE A 572 -31.38 -0.69 -4.96
CA ILE A 572 -30.55 -0.07 -5.99
C ILE A 572 -29.13 -0.58 -5.82
N THR A 573 -28.56 -1.12 -6.89
CA THR A 573 -27.17 -1.60 -6.90
C THR A 573 -26.28 -0.60 -7.62
N CYS A 574 -25.11 -0.30 -7.03
CA CYS A 574 -24.08 0.54 -7.62
C CYS A 574 -22.76 -0.22 -7.64
N GLU A 575 -22.00 -0.07 -8.73
CA GLU A 575 -20.67 -0.65 -8.84
C GLU A 575 -19.63 0.43 -8.53
N MET A 576 -18.88 0.23 -7.45
CA MET A 576 -17.85 1.18 -6.98
C MET A 576 -16.59 0.43 -6.59
N GLU A 577 -15.48 1.16 -6.54
CA GLU A 577 -14.23 0.65 -6.01
C GLU A 577 -14.32 0.50 -4.49
N ASP A 578 -13.70 -0.55 -3.94
CA ASP A 578 -13.53 -0.64 -2.50
C ASP A 578 -12.42 0.33 -2.05
N PRO A 579 -12.71 1.29 -1.15
CA PRO A 579 -11.72 2.22 -0.62
C PRO A 579 -10.48 1.55 -0.01
N ALA A 580 -10.63 0.33 0.54
CA ALA A 580 -9.53 -0.42 1.14
C ALA A 580 -8.50 -0.91 0.11
N ILE A 581 -8.93 -1.13 -1.14
CA ILE A 581 -8.11 -1.68 -2.23
C ILE A 581 -7.76 -0.62 -3.25
N SER A 582 -8.69 0.29 -3.56
CA SER A 582 -8.53 1.34 -4.57
C SER A 582 -7.33 2.25 -4.30
N MET A 583 -6.89 2.32 -3.04
CA MET A 583 -5.71 3.07 -2.63
C MET A 583 -4.44 2.72 -3.43
N PHE A 584 -4.32 1.47 -3.91
CA PHE A 584 -3.20 1.07 -4.76
C PHE A 584 -3.33 1.52 -6.20
N TYR A 585 -4.50 2.07 -6.58
CA TYR A 585 -4.84 2.46 -7.93
C TYR A 585 -5.14 3.95 -8.08
N LEU A 586 -5.35 4.67 -6.98
CA LEU A 586 -5.64 6.11 -7.01
C LEU A 586 -4.38 6.91 -7.34
N HIS A 587 -4.47 7.79 -8.33
CA HIS A 587 -3.53 8.88 -8.52
C HIS A 587 -3.82 9.98 -7.49
N SER A 588 -2.79 10.50 -6.84
CA SER A 588 -2.89 11.79 -6.18
C SER A 588 -3.08 12.86 -7.27
N SER A 589 -4.30 13.34 -7.41
CA SER A 589 -4.65 14.49 -8.23
C SER A 589 -3.88 15.74 -7.80
#